data_2cf7f081cbe1d51fc6205f83e924a091
#
_entry.id   2cf7f081cbe1d51fc6205f83e924a091
#
_cell.length_a   1.000
_cell.length_b   1.000
_cell.length_c   1.000
_cell.angle_alpha   90.00
_cell.angle_beta   90.00
_cell.angle_gamma   90.00
#
_symmetry.space_group_name_H-M   'P 1'
#
loop_
_entity.id
_entity.type
_entity.pdbx_description
1 polymer ?
#
loop_
_entity_poly.entity_id
_entity_poly.type
_entity_poly.pdbx_seq_one_letter_code
_entity_poly.pdbx_strand_id
1 'polypeptide(L)'
;MKHSQPRGLSRRRVEHLLSETKNDRSTGNRVDVLSRHFLGHSYKPNPLIGSADTAEVFTASLDGFDCVTYIETILALARAVNVDDFIEWLRKIRYAEGRIEWARRNHYMTLWIRNNVRTGIIRPVSMPAVPMLIRDRVLNVVPGLAAQRARVKCVPKPAVPRLAAYLQSGDLIFFVSTAKNLDVFHAGIIVRAGKSMLMRHASRSQGLVVEQELSEFLKANRMTGVMVMRPQGVPGRIAVSNQVRGLSMRRIRCAQRSDGAKRRGGK
;
A
#
# COMPACT_ATOMS: atom_id res chain seq x y z
N MET A 1 16.12 20.00 -7.64
CA MET A 1 15.65 19.47 -8.95
C MET A 1 14.15 19.70 -9.01
N LYS A 2 13.64 20.47 -9.98
CA LYS A 2 12.18 20.60 -10.22
C LYS A 2 11.70 19.23 -10.73
N HIS A 3 11.00 18.48 -9.89
CA HIS A 3 10.41 17.22 -10.32
C HIS A 3 9.36 17.53 -11.39
N SER A 4 9.47 16.90 -12.57
CA SER A 4 8.47 17.01 -13.63
C SER A 4 7.12 16.60 -13.07
N GLN A 5 6.11 17.45 -13.23
CA GLN A 5 4.74 17.15 -12.81
C GLN A 5 4.26 15.90 -13.57
N PRO A 6 3.67 14.92 -12.88
CA PRO A 6 3.19 13.71 -13.55
C PRO A 6 2.00 14.04 -14.47
N ARG A 7 1.97 13.35 -15.62
CA ARG A 7 0.87 13.50 -16.57
C ARG A 7 -0.44 12.96 -15.98
N GLY A 8 -1.54 13.67 -16.19
CA GLY A 8 -2.89 13.28 -15.76
C GLY A 8 -3.21 13.55 -14.29
N LEU A 9 -2.33 14.24 -13.55
CA LEU A 9 -2.54 14.54 -12.15
C LEU A 9 -3.57 15.67 -11.95
N SER A 10 -4.59 15.40 -11.13
CA SER A 10 -5.47 16.42 -10.56
C SER A 10 -5.06 16.74 -9.12
N ARG A 11 -4.32 17.84 -8.91
CA ARG A 11 -3.85 18.26 -7.58
C ARG A 11 -5.02 18.45 -6.60
N ARG A 12 -6.10 19.10 -7.02
CA ARG A 12 -7.30 19.33 -6.20
C ARG A 12 -7.94 18.03 -5.70
N ARG A 13 -8.03 17.00 -6.57
CA ARG A 13 -8.56 15.69 -6.15
C ARG A 13 -7.66 15.00 -5.13
N VAL A 14 -6.34 15.09 -5.32
CA VAL A 14 -5.39 14.53 -4.35
C VAL A 14 -5.53 15.25 -3.00
N GLU A 15 -5.60 16.59 -2.97
CA GLU A 15 -5.79 17.37 -1.75
C GLU A 15 -7.07 16.96 -1.01
N HIS A 16 -8.18 16.81 -1.74
CA HIS A 16 -9.45 16.34 -1.16
C HIS A 16 -9.29 14.95 -0.51
N LEU A 17 -8.76 13.96 -1.21
CA LEU A 17 -8.54 12.61 -0.69
C LEU A 17 -7.61 12.60 0.55
N LEU A 18 -6.57 13.42 0.55
CA LEU A 18 -5.67 13.52 1.69
C LEU A 18 -6.36 14.15 2.91
N SER A 19 -7.28 15.10 2.70
CA SER A 19 -8.02 15.76 3.79
C SER A 19 -8.92 14.77 4.56
N GLU A 20 -9.53 13.80 3.86
CA GLU A 20 -10.41 12.80 4.47
C GLU A 20 -9.69 11.82 5.41
N THR A 21 -8.41 11.58 5.18
CA THR A 21 -7.60 10.67 6.01
C THR A 21 -6.59 11.39 6.91
N LYS A 22 -6.69 12.71 7.01
CA LYS A 22 -5.72 13.56 7.74
C LYS A 22 -5.53 13.13 9.21
N ASN A 23 -6.62 12.77 9.87
CA ASN A 23 -6.63 12.39 11.29
C ASN A 23 -6.40 10.90 11.54
N ASP A 24 -6.35 10.09 10.49
CA ASP A 24 -6.19 8.65 10.62
C ASP A 24 -4.70 8.30 10.81
N ARG A 25 -4.40 7.65 11.93
CA ARG A 25 -3.03 7.24 12.31
C ARG A 25 -2.63 5.88 11.76
N SER A 26 -3.61 5.05 11.43
CA SER A 26 -3.38 3.70 10.89
C SER A 26 -3.21 3.75 9.38
N THR A 27 -2.07 3.29 8.88
CA THR A 27 -1.86 3.17 7.42
C THR A 27 -2.87 2.21 6.79
N GLY A 28 -3.21 1.11 7.48
CA GLY A 28 -4.24 0.17 7.00
C GLY A 28 -5.61 0.82 6.85
N ASN A 29 -6.05 1.62 7.84
CA ASN A 29 -7.30 2.36 7.76
C ASN A 29 -7.27 3.40 6.62
N ARG A 30 -6.17 4.13 6.47
CA ARG A 30 -6.01 5.07 5.34
C ARG A 30 -6.13 4.37 4.00
N VAL A 31 -5.51 3.19 3.86
CA VAL A 31 -5.63 2.37 2.65
C VAL A 31 -7.08 1.93 2.43
N ASP A 32 -7.79 1.51 3.47
CA ASP A 32 -9.20 1.10 3.37
C ASP A 32 -10.10 2.28 2.96
N VAL A 33 -10.00 3.42 3.64
CA VAL A 33 -10.78 4.62 3.32
C VAL A 33 -10.50 5.09 1.90
N LEU A 34 -9.22 5.31 1.55
CA LEU A 34 -8.82 5.82 0.24
C LEU A 34 -9.19 4.88 -0.91
N SER A 35 -9.06 3.56 -0.71
CA SER A 35 -9.43 2.59 -1.75
C SER A 35 -10.93 2.59 -2.07
N ARG A 36 -11.79 2.90 -1.09
CA ARG A 36 -13.23 2.98 -1.27
C ARG A 36 -13.68 4.07 -2.20
N HIS A 37 -12.97 5.23 -2.21
CA HIS A 37 -13.29 6.36 -3.10
C HIS A 37 -13.23 6.02 -4.59
N PHE A 38 -12.51 4.98 -4.96
CA PHE A 38 -12.33 4.59 -6.35
C PHE A 38 -13.26 3.47 -6.81
N LEU A 39 -14.17 2.98 -5.95
CA LEU A 39 -15.19 2.01 -6.38
C LEU A 39 -16.02 2.60 -7.52
N GLY A 40 -16.23 1.80 -8.57
CA GLY A 40 -16.91 2.22 -9.80
C GLY A 40 -16.02 2.99 -10.80
N HIS A 41 -14.78 3.35 -10.47
CA HIS A 41 -13.86 3.94 -11.46
C HIS A 41 -13.46 2.93 -12.53
N SER A 42 -13.27 3.41 -13.76
CA SER A 42 -12.99 2.55 -14.91
C SER A 42 -11.71 1.74 -14.77
N TYR A 43 -11.74 0.49 -15.19
CA TYR A 43 -10.53 -0.26 -15.49
C TYR A 43 -9.87 0.30 -16.76
N LYS A 44 -8.58 0.59 -16.70
CA LYS A 44 -7.79 1.04 -17.85
C LYS A 44 -6.66 0.03 -18.10
N PRO A 45 -6.66 -0.67 -19.24
CA PRO A 45 -5.53 -1.54 -19.56
C PRO A 45 -4.28 -0.71 -19.87
N ASN A 46 -3.14 -1.11 -19.36
CA ASN A 46 -1.84 -0.50 -19.62
C ASN A 46 -1.82 1.04 -19.50
N PRO A 47 -2.20 1.62 -18.33
CA PRO A 47 -2.37 3.07 -18.22
C PRO A 47 -1.04 3.85 -18.18
N LEU A 48 0.10 3.16 -18.16
CA LEU A 48 1.43 3.76 -18.12
C LEU A 48 2.01 3.90 -19.53
N ILE A 49 2.72 5.00 -19.77
CA ILE A 49 3.34 5.34 -21.05
C ILE A 49 4.83 5.08 -20.95
N GLY A 50 5.35 4.30 -21.88
CA GLY A 50 6.76 3.91 -21.99
C GLY A 50 6.91 2.45 -22.38
N SER A 51 7.94 2.17 -23.19
CA SER A 51 8.33 0.83 -23.64
C SER A 51 9.85 0.77 -23.81
N ALA A 52 10.38 -0.34 -24.33
CA ALA A 52 11.80 -0.42 -24.70
C ALA A 52 12.19 0.67 -25.72
N ASP A 53 11.25 1.05 -26.59
CA ASP A 53 11.46 1.98 -27.72
C ASP A 53 10.78 3.33 -27.52
N THR A 54 10.05 3.51 -26.45
CA THR A 54 9.31 4.74 -26.14
C THR A 54 9.74 5.27 -24.77
N ALA A 55 10.09 6.56 -24.71
CA ALA A 55 10.48 7.19 -23.45
C ALA A 55 9.40 7.03 -22.35
N GLU A 56 9.85 6.75 -21.13
CA GLU A 56 8.98 6.64 -19.97
C GLU A 56 8.37 8.00 -19.61
N VAL A 57 7.05 8.06 -19.46
CA VAL A 57 6.34 9.24 -19.00
C VAL A 57 5.75 8.95 -17.63
N PHE A 58 6.15 9.73 -16.63
CA PHE A 58 5.58 9.59 -15.30
C PHE A 58 4.12 10.05 -15.30
N THR A 59 3.20 9.12 -15.07
CA THR A 59 1.74 9.35 -15.07
C THR A 59 1.16 9.15 -13.67
N ALA A 60 0.16 9.97 -13.29
CA ALA A 60 -0.56 9.88 -12.03
C ALA A 60 -2.04 10.25 -12.22
N SER A 61 -2.76 9.49 -13.07
CA SER A 61 -4.20 9.68 -13.27
C SER A 61 -5.01 9.04 -12.14
N LEU A 62 -6.08 9.71 -11.72
CA LEU A 62 -7.08 9.21 -10.79
C LEU A 62 -8.39 8.79 -11.49
N ASP A 63 -8.41 8.74 -12.84
CA ASP A 63 -9.63 8.50 -13.63
C ASP A 63 -9.86 7.04 -14.02
N GLY A 64 -8.90 6.18 -13.70
CA GLY A 64 -9.01 4.75 -13.96
C GLY A 64 -7.68 4.04 -13.82
N PHE A 65 -7.72 2.73 -13.61
CA PHE A 65 -6.60 1.93 -13.14
C PHE A 65 -6.57 0.54 -13.77
N ASP A 66 -5.37 -0.03 -13.90
CA ASP A 66 -5.20 -1.47 -13.81
C ASP A 66 -4.96 -1.88 -12.35
N CYS A 67 -4.82 -3.18 -12.08
CA CYS A 67 -4.66 -3.69 -10.72
C CYS A 67 -3.39 -3.17 -10.03
N VAL A 68 -2.32 -2.89 -10.78
CA VAL A 68 -1.04 -2.42 -10.22
C VAL A 68 -1.11 -0.93 -9.92
N THR A 69 -1.50 -0.11 -10.90
CA THR A 69 -1.61 1.34 -10.72
C THR A 69 -2.64 1.72 -9.66
N TYR A 70 -3.68 0.90 -9.46
CA TYR A 70 -4.61 1.05 -8.36
C TYR A 70 -3.92 0.95 -6.99
N ILE A 71 -3.23 -0.17 -6.72
CA ILE A 71 -2.55 -0.36 -5.42
C ILE A 71 -1.42 0.66 -5.22
N GLU A 72 -0.68 1.05 -6.27
CA GLU A 72 0.36 2.06 -6.20
C GLU A 72 -0.18 3.43 -5.79
N THR A 73 -1.29 3.85 -6.41
CA THR A 73 -1.96 5.12 -6.13
C THR A 73 -2.47 5.15 -4.68
N ILE A 74 -3.15 4.09 -4.23
CA ILE A 74 -3.65 4.00 -2.86
C ILE A 74 -2.52 4.02 -1.84
N LEU A 75 -1.44 3.29 -2.06
CA LEU A 75 -0.27 3.31 -1.17
C LEU A 75 0.38 4.69 -1.10
N ALA A 76 0.54 5.36 -2.25
CA ALA A 76 1.12 6.70 -2.31
C ALA A 76 0.25 7.71 -1.54
N LEU A 77 -1.08 7.71 -1.75
CA LEU A 77 -2.04 8.53 -1.01
C LEU A 77 -2.00 8.24 0.49
N ALA A 78 -1.98 6.96 0.88
CA ALA A 78 -1.98 6.58 2.30
C ALA A 78 -0.71 7.03 3.04
N ARG A 79 0.39 7.25 2.34
CA ARG A 79 1.67 7.72 2.92
C ARG A 79 1.83 9.24 2.85
N ALA A 80 1.16 9.90 1.91
CA ALA A 80 1.32 11.32 1.65
C ALA A 80 0.67 12.23 2.72
N VAL A 81 1.22 13.42 2.89
CA VAL A 81 0.66 14.52 3.70
C VAL A 81 0.19 15.69 2.82
N ASN A 82 0.74 15.82 1.63
CA ASN A 82 0.39 16.82 0.63
C ASN A 82 0.58 16.24 -0.78
N VAL A 83 0.28 17.03 -1.82
CA VAL A 83 0.32 16.58 -3.20
C VAL A 83 1.74 16.24 -3.67
N ASP A 84 2.72 17.03 -3.27
CA ASP A 84 4.11 16.82 -3.70
C ASP A 84 4.68 15.54 -3.06
N ASP A 85 4.28 15.27 -1.83
CA ASP A 85 4.60 14.04 -1.12
C ASP A 85 3.93 12.81 -1.78
N PHE A 86 2.67 12.95 -2.26
CA PHE A 86 2.00 11.92 -3.05
C PHE A 86 2.77 11.59 -4.34
N ILE A 87 3.20 12.62 -5.07
CA ILE A 87 4.00 12.47 -6.30
C ILE A 87 5.30 11.70 -5.99
N GLU A 88 5.98 12.08 -4.93
CA GLU A 88 7.25 11.47 -4.53
C GLU A 88 7.07 10.01 -4.09
N TRP A 89 6.01 9.69 -3.31
CA TRP A 89 5.72 8.31 -2.93
C TRP A 89 5.33 7.46 -4.13
N LEU A 90 4.50 7.96 -5.04
CA LEU A 90 4.12 7.22 -6.24
C LEU A 90 5.34 6.88 -7.10
N ARG A 91 6.26 7.84 -7.24
CA ARG A 91 7.53 7.65 -7.94
C ARG A 91 8.38 6.55 -7.28
N LYS A 92 8.55 6.59 -5.95
CA LYS A 92 9.33 5.60 -5.19
C LYS A 92 8.72 4.20 -5.21
N ILE A 93 7.39 4.11 -5.20
CA ILE A 93 6.66 2.83 -5.23
C ILE A 93 6.81 2.18 -6.60
N ARG A 94 6.67 2.95 -7.67
CA ARG A 94 6.62 2.44 -9.05
C ARG A 94 7.99 2.13 -9.62
N TYR A 95 9.00 2.93 -9.31
CA TYR A 95 10.32 2.85 -9.93
C TYR A 95 11.40 2.45 -8.94
N ALA A 96 12.29 1.56 -9.36
CA ALA A 96 13.50 1.24 -8.61
C ALA A 96 14.31 2.53 -8.37
N GLU A 97 14.68 2.79 -7.11
CA GLU A 97 15.40 3.99 -6.68
C GLU A 97 14.68 5.31 -7.04
N GLY A 98 13.40 5.24 -7.38
CA GLY A 98 12.60 6.38 -7.82
C GLY A 98 13.04 6.98 -9.17
N ARG A 99 13.78 6.27 -10.00
CA ARG A 99 14.25 6.76 -11.31
C ARG A 99 13.18 6.52 -12.36
N ILE A 100 12.68 7.61 -12.97
CA ILE A 100 11.63 7.57 -14.00
C ILE A 100 12.27 7.15 -15.33
N GLU A 101 12.45 5.86 -15.47
CA GLU A 101 13.00 5.20 -16.65
C GLU A 101 12.23 3.90 -16.86
N TRP A 102 11.91 3.55 -18.11
CA TRP A 102 11.17 2.31 -18.39
C TRP A 102 11.89 1.08 -17.83
N ALA A 103 13.19 0.96 -18.00
CA ALA A 103 13.98 -0.14 -17.47
C ALA A 103 14.04 -0.18 -15.92
N ARG A 104 13.68 0.91 -15.25
CA ARG A 104 13.62 1.03 -13.79
C ARG A 104 12.20 0.87 -13.23
N ARG A 105 11.18 0.82 -14.09
CA ARG A 105 9.83 0.48 -13.66
C ARG A 105 9.80 -0.95 -13.11
N ASN A 106 9.09 -1.15 -12.02
CA ASN A 106 8.97 -2.47 -11.37
C ASN A 106 7.97 -3.35 -12.16
N HIS A 107 8.37 -3.87 -13.33
CA HIS A 107 7.51 -4.58 -14.27
C HIS A 107 6.93 -5.90 -13.73
N TYR A 108 7.67 -6.59 -12.85
CA TYR A 108 7.21 -7.83 -12.23
C TYR A 108 6.91 -7.61 -10.74
N MET A 109 5.87 -8.26 -10.25
CA MET A 109 5.43 -8.05 -8.86
C MET A 109 6.42 -8.57 -7.82
N THR A 110 7.20 -9.59 -8.11
CA THR A 110 8.29 -10.02 -7.23
C THR A 110 9.37 -8.94 -7.08
N LEU A 111 9.67 -8.22 -8.16
CA LEU A 111 10.60 -7.09 -8.15
C LEU A 111 9.98 -5.88 -7.41
N TRP A 112 8.72 -5.58 -7.72
CA TRP A 112 7.94 -4.53 -7.05
C TRP A 112 7.88 -4.74 -5.54
N ILE A 113 7.54 -5.96 -5.09
CA ILE A 113 7.49 -6.33 -3.67
C ILE A 113 8.88 -6.18 -3.04
N ARG A 114 9.93 -6.73 -3.65
CA ARG A 114 11.30 -6.66 -3.14
C ARG A 114 11.76 -5.22 -2.93
N ASN A 115 11.55 -4.34 -3.90
CA ASN A 115 11.96 -2.95 -3.82
C ASN A 115 11.15 -2.18 -2.76
N ASN A 116 9.85 -2.39 -2.67
CA ASN A 116 8.98 -1.74 -1.70
C ASN A 116 9.17 -2.28 -0.26
N VAL A 117 9.59 -3.53 -0.09
CA VAL A 117 10.04 -4.06 1.22
C VAL A 117 11.36 -3.44 1.64
N ARG A 118 12.35 -3.37 0.72
CA ARG A 118 13.66 -2.77 0.99
C ARG A 118 13.55 -1.31 1.42
N THR A 119 12.60 -0.57 0.88
CA THR A 119 12.37 0.85 1.20
C THR A 119 11.40 1.07 2.38
N GLY A 120 10.95 0.01 3.05
CA GLY A 120 10.06 0.10 4.21
C GLY A 120 8.64 0.61 3.88
N ILE A 121 8.20 0.46 2.63
CA ILE A 121 6.85 0.85 2.21
C ILE A 121 5.83 -0.22 2.58
N ILE A 122 6.21 -1.49 2.40
CA ILE A 122 5.43 -2.67 2.78
C ILE A 122 6.31 -3.66 3.54
N ARG A 123 5.69 -4.61 4.23
CA ARG A 123 6.38 -5.80 4.80
C ARG A 123 5.57 -7.06 4.55
N PRO A 124 6.19 -8.24 4.50
CA PRO A 124 5.46 -9.51 4.51
C PRO A 124 4.60 -9.64 5.78
N VAL A 125 3.43 -10.21 5.65
CA VAL A 125 2.62 -10.61 6.81
C VAL A 125 3.20 -11.89 7.39
N SER A 126 3.51 -11.90 8.69
CA SER A 126 3.97 -13.11 9.39
C SER A 126 2.80 -14.08 9.61
N MET A 127 2.97 -15.31 9.17
CA MET A 127 1.92 -16.36 9.20
C MET A 127 2.55 -17.72 9.56
N PRO A 128 3.05 -17.89 10.81
CA PRO A 128 3.89 -19.04 11.18
C PRO A 128 3.17 -20.41 11.04
N ALA A 129 1.84 -20.43 11.22
CA ALA A 129 1.05 -21.67 11.15
C ALA A 129 0.49 -21.97 9.74
N VAL A 130 0.87 -21.18 8.72
CA VAL A 130 0.35 -21.34 7.35
C VAL A 130 1.45 -21.96 6.47
N PRO A 131 1.13 -23.03 5.70
CA PRO A 131 2.13 -23.66 4.83
C PRO A 131 2.56 -22.69 3.72
N MET A 132 3.85 -22.76 3.37
CA MET A 132 4.43 -21.94 2.31
C MET A 132 4.92 -22.82 1.17
N LEU A 133 4.70 -22.36 -0.04
CA LEU A 133 5.15 -22.94 -1.28
C LEU A 133 6.22 -22.06 -1.92
N ILE A 134 7.29 -22.65 -2.42
CA ILE A 134 8.33 -21.95 -3.19
C ILE A 134 8.25 -22.40 -4.65
N ARG A 135 8.31 -21.45 -5.58
CA ARG A 135 8.36 -21.70 -7.02
C ARG A 135 9.43 -20.82 -7.65
N ASP A 136 10.35 -21.44 -8.37
CA ASP A 136 11.29 -20.74 -9.23
C ASP A 136 10.58 -20.40 -10.56
N ARG A 137 10.85 -19.21 -11.09
CA ARG A 137 10.27 -18.66 -12.33
C ARG A 137 11.36 -18.08 -13.21
N VAL A 138 11.13 -18.12 -14.52
CA VAL A 138 11.90 -17.35 -15.50
C VAL A 138 10.92 -16.36 -16.13
N LEU A 139 10.98 -15.10 -15.69
CA LEU A 139 10.06 -14.04 -16.09
C LEU A 139 10.52 -13.42 -17.40
N ASN A 140 9.72 -13.52 -18.45
CA ASN A 140 10.06 -13.03 -19.80
C ASN A 140 8.85 -12.56 -20.61
N VAL A 141 7.74 -12.19 -19.93
CA VAL A 141 6.52 -11.74 -20.63
C VAL A 141 6.54 -10.25 -21.02
N VAL A 142 7.51 -9.47 -20.53
CA VAL A 142 7.61 -8.03 -20.86
C VAL A 142 8.58 -7.86 -22.04
N PRO A 143 8.10 -7.46 -23.23
CA PRO A 143 8.95 -7.22 -24.40
C PRO A 143 10.04 -6.19 -24.09
N GLY A 144 11.25 -6.42 -24.59
CA GLY A 144 12.39 -5.52 -24.39
C GLY A 144 13.11 -5.66 -23.04
N LEU A 145 12.61 -6.47 -22.09
CA LEU A 145 13.34 -6.82 -20.87
C LEU A 145 14.01 -8.19 -21.02
N ALA A 146 15.25 -8.28 -20.55
CA ALA A 146 15.94 -9.57 -20.41
C ALA A 146 15.17 -10.49 -19.44
N ALA A 147 15.20 -11.80 -19.72
CA ALA A 147 14.60 -12.80 -18.86
C ALA A 147 15.21 -12.74 -17.45
N GLN A 148 14.37 -12.77 -16.42
CA GLN A 148 14.78 -12.64 -15.03
C GLN A 148 14.41 -13.89 -14.23
N ARG A 149 15.34 -14.42 -13.46
CA ARG A 149 15.04 -15.48 -12.48
C ARG A 149 14.41 -14.88 -11.25
N ALA A 150 13.29 -15.45 -10.81
CA ALA A 150 12.58 -15.06 -9.59
C ALA A 150 12.20 -16.28 -8.75
N ARG A 151 12.35 -16.17 -7.44
CA ARG A 151 11.86 -17.15 -6.48
C ARG A 151 10.61 -16.58 -5.80
N VAL A 152 9.46 -17.20 -6.08
CA VAL A 152 8.17 -16.80 -5.54
C VAL A 152 7.86 -17.67 -4.34
N LYS A 153 7.76 -17.05 -3.14
CA LYS A 153 7.31 -17.71 -1.90
C LYS A 153 5.86 -17.28 -1.63
N CYS A 154 4.93 -18.22 -1.65
CA CYS A 154 3.49 -17.93 -1.52
C CYS A 154 2.78 -18.96 -0.64
N VAL A 155 1.61 -18.59 -0.12
CA VAL A 155 0.66 -19.50 0.50
C VAL A 155 -0.06 -20.25 -0.62
N PRO A 156 -0.05 -21.59 -0.68
CA PRO A 156 -0.74 -22.34 -1.73
C PRO A 156 -2.25 -22.11 -1.68
N LYS A 157 -2.92 -22.12 -2.83
CA LYS A 157 -4.36 -21.83 -2.95
C LYS A 157 -5.23 -22.57 -1.92
N PRO A 158 -5.07 -23.89 -1.65
CA PRO A 158 -5.90 -24.61 -0.67
C PRO A 158 -5.72 -24.09 0.77
N ALA A 159 -4.59 -23.46 1.10
CA ALA A 159 -4.30 -22.94 2.43
C ALA A 159 -4.74 -21.47 2.63
N VAL A 160 -5.23 -20.77 1.58
CA VAL A 160 -5.66 -19.37 1.66
C VAL A 160 -6.75 -19.12 2.70
N PRO A 161 -7.74 -19.99 2.95
CA PRO A 161 -8.71 -19.78 4.01
C PRO A 161 -8.08 -19.62 5.40
N ARG A 162 -6.90 -20.24 5.66
CA ARG A 162 -6.17 -20.12 6.92
C ARG A 162 -5.61 -18.70 7.15
N LEU A 163 -5.57 -17.86 6.14
CA LEU A 163 -5.11 -16.47 6.23
C LEU A 163 -6.07 -15.57 7.00
N ALA A 164 -7.34 -15.95 7.14
CA ALA A 164 -8.36 -15.11 7.77
C ALA A 164 -7.97 -14.60 9.18
N ALA A 165 -7.18 -15.37 9.93
CA ALA A 165 -6.69 -14.98 11.26
C ALA A 165 -5.57 -13.91 11.23
N TYR A 166 -4.90 -13.72 10.10
CA TYR A 166 -3.71 -12.86 9.97
C TYR A 166 -3.98 -11.60 9.14
N LEU A 167 -4.97 -11.65 8.24
CA LEU A 167 -5.31 -10.55 7.34
C LEU A 167 -6.02 -9.40 8.08
N GLN A 168 -5.71 -8.17 7.67
CA GLN A 168 -6.33 -6.94 8.16
C GLN A 168 -6.77 -6.08 6.97
N SER A 169 -7.76 -5.21 7.18
CA SER A 169 -8.10 -4.18 6.18
C SER A 169 -6.86 -3.36 5.82
N GLY A 170 -6.68 -3.13 4.52
CA GLY A 170 -5.53 -2.45 3.96
C GLY A 170 -4.35 -3.36 3.60
N ASP A 171 -4.35 -4.65 3.95
CA ASP A 171 -3.33 -5.58 3.45
C ASP A 171 -3.44 -5.73 1.92
N LEU A 172 -2.29 -5.84 1.25
CA LEU A 172 -2.22 -6.11 -0.18
C LEU A 172 -2.14 -7.61 -0.43
N ILE A 173 -2.92 -8.12 -1.36
CA ILE A 173 -2.88 -9.50 -1.80
C ILE A 173 -2.46 -9.59 -3.26
N PHE A 174 -1.54 -10.52 -3.56
CA PHE A 174 -0.99 -10.77 -4.88
C PHE A 174 -1.25 -12.23 -5.27
N PHE A 175 -1.87 -12.44 -6.41
CA PHE A 175 -2.27 -13.77 -6.89
C PHE A 175 -1.21 -14.33 -7.84
N VAL A 176 -0.52 -15.38 -7.37
CA VAL A 176 0.60 -16.01 -8.07
C VAL A 176 0.11 -16.81 -9.27
N SER A 177 0.67 -16.52 -10.44
CA SER A 177 0.33 -17.15 -11.70
C SER A 177 0.61 -18.66 -11.69
N THR A 178 -0.17 -19.42 -12.46
CA THR A 178 0.16 -20.81 -12.82
C THR A 178 1.17 -20.87 -13.97
N ALA A 179 1.29 -19.82 -14.79
CA ALA A 179 2.26 -19.74 -15.89
C ALA A 179 3.69 -19.68 -15.34
N LYS A 180 4.62 -20.39 -15.99
CA LYS A 180 6.03 -20.48 -15.56
C LYS A 180 6.83 -19.19 -15.82
N ASN A 181 6.35 -18.35 -16.73
CA ASN A 181 7.02 -17.11 -17.18
C ASN A 181 6.40 -15.82 -16.61
N LEU A 182 5.42 -15.93 -15.70
CA LEU A 182 4.79 -14.81 -15.00
C LEU A 182 4.73 -15.11 -13.51
N ASP A 183 5.07 -14.14 -12.67
CA ASP A 183 5.04 -14.28 -11.22
C ASP A 183 3.61 -14.08 -10.65
N VAL A 184 3.00 -12.94 -10.92
CA VAL A 184 1.69 -12.53 -10.41
C VAL A 184 0.82 -12.07 -11.58
N PHE A 185 -0.43 -12.52 -11.62
CA PHE A 185 -1.37 -12.12 -12.67
C PHE A 185 -2.38 -11.07 -12.19
N HIS A 186 -2.54 -10.89 -10.87
CA HIS A 186 -3.49 -9.94 -10.30
C HIS A 186 -3.10 -9.51 -8.88
N ALA A 187 -3.57 -8.31 -8.47
CA ALA A 187 -3.39 -7.77 -7.13
C ALA A 187 -4.64 -7.02 -6.66
N GLY A 188 -4.81 -6.93 -5.33
CA GLY A 188 -5.91 -6.21 -4.71
C GLY A 188 -5.61 -5.81 -3.26
N ILE A 189 -6.59 -5.19 -2.62
CA ILE A 189 -6.55 -4.70 -1.24
C ILE A 189 -7.58 -5.48 -0.43
N ILE A 190 -7.18 -6.06 0.68
CA ILE A 190 -8.05 -6.78 1.61
C ILE A 190 -8.90 -5.79 2.40
N VAL A 191 -10.17 -6.14 2.57
CA VAL A 191 -11.13 -5.43 3.42
C VAL A 191 -11.85 -6.43 4.31
N ARG A 192 -11.86 -6.18 5.60
CA ARG A 192 -12.64 -6.97 6.56
C ARG A 192 -13.98 -6.32 6.82
N ALA A 193 -15.07 -7.02 6.52
CA ALA A 193 -16.44 -6.60 6.79
C ALA A 193 -17.12 -7.61 7.73
N GLY A 194 -16.96 -7.40 9.04
CA GLY A 194 -17.42 -8.36 10.04
C GLY A 194 -16.71 -9.72 9.90
N LYS A 195 -17.46 -10.76 9.54
CA LYS A 195 -16.93 -12.11 9.28
C LYS A 195 -16.48 -12.30 7.82
N SER A 196 -16.87 -11.42 6.90
CA SER A 196 -16.52 -11.48 5.48
C SER A 196 -15.13 -10.95 5.22
N MET A 197 -14.45 -11.56 4.26
CA MET A 197 -13.17 -11.13 3.73
C MET A 197 -13.38 -10.70 2.29
N LEU A 198 -13.41 -9.38 2.09
CA LEU A 198 -13.58 -8.77 0.78
C LEU A 198 -12.24 -8.39 0.19
N MET A 199 -12.23 -8.16 -1.12
CA MET A 199 -11.09 -7.64 -1.86
C MET A 199 -11.55 -6.51 -2.77
N ARG A 200 -10.89 -5.34 -2.68
CA ARG A 200 -11.03 -4.25 -3.66
C ARG A 200 -9.92 -4.34 -4.69
N HIS A 201 -10.28 -4.28 -5.96
CA HIS A 201 -9.32 -4.35 -7.05
C HIS A 201 -9.87 -3.72 -8.33
N ALA A 202 -8.98 -3.30 -9.23
CA ALA A 202 -9.37 -2.93 -10.58
C ALA A 202 -9.57 -4.21 -11.39
N SER A 203 -10.83 -4.54 -11.68
CA SER A 203 -11.25 -5.77 -12.35
C SER A 203 -11.33 -5.58 -13.85
N ARG A 204 -10.49 -6.30 -14.61
CA ARG A 204 -10.54 -6.29 -16.07
C ARG A 204 -11.86 -6.85 -16.60
N SER A 205 -12.37 -7.93 -16.00
CA SER A 205 -13.60 -8.60 -16.45
C SER A 205 -14.85 -7.77 -16.21
N GLN A 206 -14.87 -6.93 -15.15
CA GLN A 206 -15.99 -6.05 -14.84
C GLN A 206 -15.81 -4.64 -15.41
N GLY A 207 -14.64 -4.31 -15.94
CA GLY A 207 -14.32 -2.99 -16.48
C GLY A 207 -14.20 -1.88 -15.43
N LEU A 208 -14.23 -2.19 -14.15
CA LEU A 208 -14.32 -1.24 -13.05
C LEU A 208 -13.42 -1.63 -11.86
N VAL A 209 -13.19 -0.67 -10.97
CA VAL A 209 -12.74 -0.95 -9.59
C VAL A 209 -13.94 -1.47 -8.80
N VAL A 210 -13.80 -2.66 -8.22
CA VAL A 210 -14.89 -3.35 -7.53
C VAL A 210 -14.44 -3.86 -6.15
N GLU A 211 -15.45 -4.16 -5.32
CA GLU A 211 -15.28 -4.91 -4.08
C GLU A 211 -16.08 -6.23 -4.20
N GLN A 212 -15.43 -7.35 -3.95
CA GLN A 212 -16.06 -8.67 -4.00
C GLN A 212 -15.52 -9.59 -2.91
N GLU A 213 -16.24 -10.66 -2.62
CA GLU A 213 -15.81 -11.70 -1.70
C GLU A 213 -14.51 -12.36 -2.22
N LEU A 214 -13.48 -12.41 -1.36
CA LEU A 214 -12.21 -13.06 -1.69
C LEU A 214 -12.41 -14.52 -2.05
N SER A 215 -13.33 -15.21 -1.38
CA SER A 215 -13.66 -16.62 -1.62
C SER A 215 -14.19 -16.86 -3.03
N GLU A 216 -15.02 -15.95 -3.55
CA GLU A 216 -15.54 -16.01 -4.92
C GLU A 216 -14.44 -15.78 -5.97
N PHE A 217 -13.58 -14.78 -5.73
CA PHE A 217 -12.42 -14.57 -6.61
C PHE A 217 -11.52 -15.80 -6.66
N LEU A 218 -11.25 -16.43 -5.50
CA LEU A 218 -10.46 -17.65 -5.43
C LEU A 218 -11.11 -18.82 -6.18
N LYS A 219 -12.43 -18.99 -6.09
CA LYS A 219 -13.15 -20.04 -6.84
C LYS A 219 -13.07 -19.82 -8.34
N ALA A 220 -13.31 -18.59 -8.79
CA ALA A 220 -13.37 -18.23 -10.20
C ALA A 220 -12.00 -18.25 -10.93
N ASN A 221 -10.88 -18.17 -10.21
CA ASN A 221 -9.58 -17.98 -10.83
C ASN A 221 -8.60 -19.13 -10.53
N ARG A 222 -7.84 -19.53 -11.56
CA ARG A 222 -6.72 -20.49 -11.40
C ARG A 222 -5.47 -19.75 -10.94
N MET A 223 -4.83 -20.23 -9.88
CA MET A 223 -3.63 -19.64 -9.30
C MET A 223 -2.78 -20.68 -8.57
N THR A 224 -1.49 -20.43 -8.46
CA THR A 224 -0.57 -21.25 -7.65
C THR A 224 -0.81 -21.00 -6.15
N GLY A 225 -1.06 -19.75 -5.77
CA GLY A 225 -1.25 -19.32 -4.39
C GLY A 225 -1.28 -17.80 -4.29
N VAL A 226 -1.08 -17.28 -3.08
CA VAL A 226 -1.09 -15.84 -2.81
C VAL A 226 0.12 -15.39 -2.00
N MET A 227 0.56 -14.15 -2.22
CA MET A 227 1.47 -13.42 -1.33
C MET A 227 0.69 -12.30 -0.65
N VAL A 228 1.01 -12.00 0.60
CA VAL A 228 0.35 -10.94 1.36
C VAL A 228 1.40 -10.00 1.95
N MET A 229 1.20 -8.70 1.71
CA MET A 229 2.06 -7.63 2.19
C MET A 229 1.24 -6.61 2.98
N ARG A 230 1.80 -6.11 4.08
CA ARG A 230 1.17 -5.08 4.90
C ARG A 230 1.83 -3.73 4.68
N PRO A 231 1.07 -2.69 4.31
CA PRO A 231 1.56 -1.33 4.22
C PRO A 231 2.15 -0.84 5.55
N GLN A 232 3.27 -0.12 5.47
CA GLN A 232 3.95 0.45 6.63
C GLN A 232 3.73 1.96 6.68
N GLY A 233 3.59 2.49 7.89
CA GLY A 233 3.56 3.93 8.14
C GLY A 233 4.89 4.62 7.81
N VAL A 234 4.85 5.94 7.68
CA VAL A 234 6.07 6.74 7.58
C VAL A 234 6.68 6.86 8.99
N PRO A 235 7.95 6.46 9.20
CA PRO A 235 8.62 6.66 10.47
C PRO A 235 8.55 8.13 10.92
N GLY A 236 8.28 8.39 12.19
CA GLY A 236 8.16 9.75 12.74
C GLY A 236 6.75 10.37 12.73
N ARG A 237 5.80 9.86 11.95
CA ARG A 237 4.41 10.37 11.95
C ARG A 237 3.62 10.00 13.22
N ILE A 238 4.07 9.01 13.98
CA ILE A 238 3.41 8.51 15.22
C ILE A 238 3.94 9.22 16.48
N ALA A 239 5.11 9.88 16.44
CA ALA A 239 5.84 10.31 17.64
C ALA A 239 5.40 11.66 18.23
N VAL A 240 4.70 12.53 17.48
CA VAL A 240 4.48 13.93 17.94
C VAL A 240 3.30 14.09 18.90
N SER A 241 2.40 13.10 19.05
CA SER A 241 1.16 13.30 19.83
C SER A 241 1.19 12.79 21.28
N ASN A 242 2.21 12.03 21.69
CA ASN A 242 2.29 11.53 23.09
C ASN A 242 3.11 12.44 24.02
N GLN A 243 3.91 13.37 23.51
CA GLN A 243 4.69 14.29 24.36
C GLN A 243 3.90 15.52 24.81
N VAL A 244 2.85 15.94 24.10
CA VAL A 244 2.10 17.15 24.47
C VAL A 244 1.06 16.90 25.58
N ARG A 245 0.61 15.65 25.77
CA ARG A 245 -0.31 15.32 26.89
C ARG A 245 0.38 15.08 28.24
N GLY A 246 1.70 14.82 28.23
CA GLY A 246 2.48 14.59 29.45
C GLY A 246 2.97 15.85 30.16
N LEU A 247 3.03 16.99 29.47
CA LEU A 247 3.57 18.25 30.03
C LEU A 247 2.52 19.16 30.65
N SER A 248 1.24 18.96 30.37
CA SER A 248 0.16 19.80 30.96
C SER A 248 -0.27 19.37 32.36
N MET A 249 0.03 18.14 32.82
CA MET A 249 -0.36 17.68 34.16
C MET A 249 0.73 17.76 35.25
N ARG A 250 1.96 18.16 34.91
CA ARG A 250 3.04 18.33 35.92
C ARG A 250 3.24 19.75 36.43
N ARG A 251 2.56 20.75 35.86
CA ARG A 251 2.68 22.17 36.34
C ARG A 251 1.64 22.63 37.35
N ILE A 252 0.67 21.79 37.74
CA ILE A 252 -0.39 22.20 38.68
C ILE A 252 -0.18 21.66 40.12
N ARG A 253 0.85 20.84 40.39
CA ARG A 253 1.09 20.29 41.74
C ARG A 253 2.26 20.88 42.53
N CYS A 254 2.88 21.98 42.09
CA CYS A 254 4.04 22.58 42.79
C CYS A 254 3.79 23.98 43.33
N ALA A 255 2.54 24.49 43.36
CA ALA A 255 2.23 25.85 43.82
C ALA A 255 1.31 25.92 45.05
N GLN A 256 1.21 24.85 45.85
CA GLN A 256 0.48 24.90 47.11
C GLN A 256 1.23 24.14 48.23
N ARG A 257 2.40 24.61 48.62
CA ARG A 257 3.02 24.32 49.91
C ARG A 257 4.11 25.35 50.21
N SER A 258 3.72 26.58 50.59
CA SER A 258 4.51 27.48 51.41
C SER A 258 3.62 28.62 51.88
N ASP A 259 2.87 28.39 52.96
CA ASP A 259 2.49 29.43 53.91
C ASP A 259 1.89 28.74 55.13
N GLY A 260 2.55 28.82 56.21
CA GLY A 260 1.99 28.38 57.49
C GLY A 260 3.00 27.87 58.48
N ALA A 261 3.91 28.75 58.99
CA ALA A 261 4.48 28.59 60.32
C ALA A 261 5.33 29.83 60.71
N LYS A 262 4.69 30.82 61.27
CA LYS A 262 5.35 31.73 62.23
C LYS A 262 4.25 32.47 63.00
N ARG A 263 4.09 32.10 64.28
CA ARG A 263 3.87 33.01 65.42
C ARG A 263 3.25 32.26 66.57
N ARG A 264 4.08 32.17 67.61
CA ARG A 264 3.77 32.30 69.06
C ARG A 264 5.07 31.88 69.75
N GLY A 265 5.81 32.71 70.48
CA GLY A 265 5.48 33.82 71.29
C GLY A 265 5.73 33.47 72.75
N GLY A 266 6.74 33.92 73.34
CA GLY A 266 7.13 34.51 74.56
C GLY A 266 6.41 33.99 75.79
N LYS A 267 7.09 33.53 76.72
CA LYS A 267 7.56 33.95 78.03
C LYS A 267 8.45 32.87 78.59
#